data_534e155c0be61549f3ff457dff76643b
#
_entry.id   534e155c0be61549f3ff457dff76643b
#
_cell.length_a   1.000
_cell.length_b   1.000
_cell.length_c   1.000
_cell.angle_alpha   90.00
_cell.angle_beta   90.00
_cell.angle_gamma   90.00
#
_symmetry.space_group_name_H-M   'P 1'
#
loop_
_entity.id
_entity.type
_entity.pdbx_description
1 polymer ?
#
loop_
_entity_poly.entity_id
_entity_poly.type
_entity_poly.pdbx_seq_one_letter_code
_entity_poly.pdbx_strand_id
1 'polypeptide(L)'
;MKESIIIKNLGPLKEVEIRDIKPLTVFIGKSASGKSTIMKIIVLMRYIYKMINIRSYLKNAKITRSPFKLRFNSLLQDGLESMITVETEIYYTVEINGNQYTLSYTNKTLQSDINIPNNDLIFFKESYISETRSVIPTWASKVATLKGASLGFFFHETFNDFNNATDVIKEQQLDYLNLKMKVQKSGNKPKQFMIESLQEGTKPVELRYASSGIQTSAPLVTIVRYFAKEFSFKDAFKRSVLDYLYKQDRLEKFTPQINQSDLEKYVH
;
A
#
# COMPACT_ATOMS: atom_id res chain seq x y z
N MET A 1 -15.88 3.23 -11.30
CA MET A 1 -14.45 3.39 -11.67
C MET A 1 -14.07 2.24 -12.59
N LYS A 2 -13.43 2.57 -13.70
CA LYS A 2 -12.85 1.61 -14.64
C LYS A 2 -11.38 1.92 -14.80
N GLU A 3 -10.53 0.90 -14.81
CA GLU A 3 -9.08 1.05 -14.87
C GLU A 3 -8.53 0.30 -16.07
N SER A 4 -7.57 0.90 -16.76
CA SER A 4 -6.82 0.26 -17.84
C SER A 4 -5.33 0.57 -17.74
N ILE A 5 -4.51 -0.32 -18.29
CA ILE A 5 -3.06 -0.13 -18.31
C ILE A 5 -2.47 -0.66 -19.61
N ILE A 6 -1.51 0.09 -20.16
CA ILE A 6 -0.67 -0.32 -21.28
C ILE A 6 0.78 -0.23 -20.79
N ILE A 7 1.53 -1.29 -20.97
CA ILE A 7 2.97 -1.38 -20.62
C ILE A 7 3.73 -1.82 -21.84
N LYS A 8 4.77 -1.07 -22.23
CA LYS A 8 5.65 -1.42 -23.36
C LYS A 8 7.11 -1.38 -22.93
N ASN A 9 7.90 -2.32 -23.45
CA ASN A 9 9.36 -2.39 -23.29
C ASN A 9 9.82 -2.32 -21.83
N LEU A 10 9.21 -3.13 -20.97
CA LEU A 10 9.57 -3.20 -19.55
C LEU A 10 10.06 -4.61 -19.18
N GLY A 11 11.36 -4.77 -18.97
CA GLY A 11 11.96 -6.08 -18.67
C GLY A 11 11.54 -7.16 -19.68
N PRO A 12 10.88 -8.25 -19.23
CA PRO A 12 10.42 -9.31 -20.13
C PRO A 12 9.17 -8.95 -20.95
N LEU A 13 8.55 -7.80 -20.66
CA LEU A 13 7.30 -7.37 -21.27
C LEU A 13 7.58 -6.53 -22.51
N LYS A 14 7.24 -7.05 -23.70
CA LYS A 14 7.30 -6.27 -24.94
C LYS A 14 6.13 -5.30 -25.02
N GLU A 15 4.91 -5.84 -24.93
CA GLU A 15 3.67 -5.06 -24.91
C GLU A 15 2.61 -5.84 -24.15
N VAL A 16 1.93 -5.17 -23.24
CA VAL A 16 0.79 -5.67 -22.46
C VAL A 16 -0.28 -4.60 -22.42
N GLU A 17 -1.49 -4.95 -22.81
CA GLU A 17 -2.65 -4.09 -22.71
C GLU A 17 -3.73 -4.79 -21.88
N ILE A 18 -4.18 -4.14 -20.80
CA ILE A 18 -5.31 -4.58 -19.97
C ILE A 18 -6.34 -3.45 -19.99
N ARG A 19 -7.42 -3.64 -20.76
CA ARG A 19 -8.44 -2.62 -21.01
C ARG A 19 -9.39 -2.39 -19.85
N ASP A 20 -9.51 -3.35 -18.93
CA ASP A 20 -10.42 -3.28 -17.80
C ASP A 20 -9.90 -4.16 -16.67
N ILE A 21 -9.27 -3.54 -15.69
CA ILE A 21 -8.79 -4.23 -14.48
C ILE A 21 -10.00 -4.46 -13.57
N LYS A 22 -10.46 -5.70 -13.52
CA LYS A 22 -11.62 -6.10 -12.72
C LYS A 22 -11.30 -6.14 -11.21
N PRO A 23 -12.32 -6.05 -10.33
CA PRO A 23 -12.13 -6.22 -8.88
C PRO A 23 -11.42 -7.52 -8.49
N LEU A 24 -11.65 -8.60 -9.25
CA LEU A 24 -10.87 -9.83 -9.19
C LEU A 24 -10.22 -10.08 -10.55
N THR A 25 -8.90 -10.01 -10.59
CA THR A 25 -8.10 -10.27 -11.79
C THR A 25 -7.04 -11.31 -11.46
N VAL A 26 -6.97 -12.39 -12.24
CA VAL A 26 -6.01 -13.48 -12.05
C VAL A 26 -5.05 -13.54 -13.23
N PHE A 27 -3.75 -13.46 -12.96
CA PHE A 27 -2.69 -13.60 -13.96
C PHE A 27 -2.17 -15.03 -14.00
N ILE A 28 -2.34 -15.70 -15.12
CA ILE A 28 -1.87 -17.06 -15.37
C ILE A 28 -0.81 -17.04 -16.46
N GLY A 29 0.22 -17.86 -16.33
CA GLY A 29 1.28 -17.98 -17.34
C GLY A 29 2.53 -18.66 -16.78
N LYS A 30 3.49 -18.95 -17.67
CA LYS A 30 4.76 -19.60 -17.32
C LYS A 30 5.54 -18.80 -16.28
N SER A 31 6.46 -19.46 -15.57
CA SER A 31 7.40 -18.74 -14.68
C SER A 31 8.22 -17.74 -15.49
N ALA A 32 8.62 -16.64 -14.87
CA ALA A 32 9.38 -15.55 -15.48
C ALA A 32 8.69 -14.82 -16.67
N SER A 33 7.38 -15.01 -16.90
CA SER A 33 6.65 -14.31 -17.97
C SER A 33 6.25 -12.86 -17.64
N GLY A 34 6.70 -12.29 -16.53
CA GLY A 34 6.45 -10.90 -16.17
C GLY A 34 5.17 -10.66 -15.36
N LYS A 35 4.45 -11.70 -14.89
CA LYS A 35 3.22 -11.54 -14.10
C LYS A 35 3.40 -10.66 -12.86
N SER A 36 4.43 -10.92 -12.06
CA SER A 36 4.74 -10.12 -10.87
C SER A 36 5.14 -8.69 -11.25
N THR A 37 5.82 -8.50 -12.38
CA THR A 37 6.18 -7.18 -12.91
C THR A 37 4.91 -6.38 -13.25
N ILE A 38 3.95 -6.99 -13.95
CA ILE A 38 2.65 -6.36 -14.25
C ILE A 38 1.95 -5.93 -12.96
N MET A 39 1.83 -6.84 -11.98
CA MET A 39 1.19 -6.54 -10.70
C MET A 39 1.88 -5.41 -9.95
N LYS A 40 3.22 -5.42 -9.88
CA LYS A 40 4.00 -4.34 -9.25
C LYS A 40 3.75 -2.99 -9.92
N ILE A 41 3.71 -2.94 -11.26
CA ILE A 41 3.43 -1.71 -12.00
C ILE A 41 1.99 -1.23 -11.77
N ILE A 42 1.00 -2.11 -11.76
CA ILE A 42 -0.39 -1.72 -11.47
C ILE A 42 -0.48 -1.08 -10.06
N VAL A 43 0.12 -1.71 -9.05
CA VAL A 43 0.11 -1.18 -7.69
C VAL A 43 0.86 0.15 -7.60
N LEU A 44 1.99 0.27 -8.27
CA LEU A 44 2.75 1.53 -8.33
C LEU A 44 1.95 2.65 -8.98
N MET A 45 1.30 2.40 -10.12
CA MET A 45 0.48 3.42 -10.80
C MET A 45 -0.75 3.79 -9.98
N ARG A 46 -1.39 2.84 -9.31
CA ARG A 46 -2.47 3.10 -8.34
C ARG A 46 -2.00 3.97 -7.18
N TYR A 47 -0.82 3.67 -6.62
CA TYR A 47 -0.22 4.50 -5.56
C TYR A 47 -0.01 5.94 -6.03
N ILE A 48 0.55 6.13 -7.22
CA ILE A 48 0.77 7.46 -7.80
C ILE A 48 -0.59 8.16 -8.02
N TYR A 49 -1.57 7.46 -8.56
CA TYR A 49 -2.91 8.00 -8.78
C TYR A 49 -3.58 8.43 -7.45
N LYS A 50 -3.45 7.64 -6.39
CA LYS A 50 -3.87 8.03 -5.04
C LYS A 50 -3.18 9.32 -4.58
N MET A 51 -1.88 9.44 -4.78
CA MET A 51 -1.15 10.66 -4.41
C MET A 51 -1.61 11.89 -5.20
N ILE A 52 -1.99 11.71 -6.46
CA ILE A 52 -2.58 12.77 -7.28
C ILE A 52 -3.96 13.17 -6.77
N ASN A 53 -4.80 12.20 -6.35
CA ASN A 53 -6.08 12.52 -5.71
C ASN A 53 -5.89 13.36 -4.44
N ILE A 54 -4.93 13.00 -3.58
CA ILE A 54 -4.61 13.78 -2.38
C ILE A 54 -4.11 15.19 -2.74
N ARG A 55 -3.24 15.32 -3.75
CA ARG A 55 -2.77 16.64 -4.22
C ARG A 55 -3.92 17.48 -4.78
N SER A 56 -4.80 16.88 -5.58
CA SER A 56 -5.96 17.56 -6.15
C SER A 56 -6.92 18.01 -5.06
N TYR A 57 -7.19 17.16 -4.07
CA TYR A 57 -8.00 17.52 -2.89
C TYR A 57 -7.44 18.75 -2.17
N LEU A 58 -6.13 18.75 -1.86
CA LEU A 58 -5.48 19.88 -1.21
C LEU A 58 -5.52 21.14 -2.08
N LYS A 59 -5.27 21.02 -3.39
CA LYS A 59 -5.33 22.14 -4.33
C LYS A 59 -6.73 22.71 -4.44
N ASN A 60 -7.76 21.86 -4.54
CA ASN A 60 -9.15 22.26 -4.56
C ASN A 60 -9.58 22.98 -3.27
N ALA A 61 -8.97 22.60 -2.13
CA ALA A 61 -9.10 23.28 -0.83
C ALA A 61 -8.19 24.53 -0.70
N LYS A 62 -7.62 25.05 -1.82
CA LYS A 62 -6.71 26.22 -1.87
C LYS A 62 -5.40 26.04 -1.08
N ILE A 63 -5.01 24.81 -0.77
CA ILE A 63 -3.72 24.48 -0.18
C ILE A 63 -2.71 24.29 -1.33
N THR A 64 -1.97 25.34 -1.67
CA THR A 64 -1.12 25.39 -2.87
C THR A 64 0.17 24.57 -2.79
N ARG A 65 0.60 24.19 -1.59
CA ARG A 65 1.80 23.38 -1.40
C ARG A 65 1.43 21.97 -0.97
N SER A 66 1.60 21.03 -1.90
CA SER A 66 1.41 19.61 -1.57
C SER A 66 2.58 19.08 -0.74
N PRO A 67 2.30 18.38 0.37
CA PRO A 67 3.31 17.69 1.15
C PRO A 67 3.95 16.52 0.39
N PHE A 68 3.29 16.02 -0.61
CA PHE A 68 3.65 14.79 -1.29
C PHE A 68 4.44 15.11 -2.55
N LYS A 69 5.75 14.85 -2.53
CA LYS A 69 6.59 14.90 -3.72
C LYS A 69 6.51 13.53 -4.40
N LEU A 70 5.92 13.48 -5.58
CA LEU A 70 5.96 12.30 -6.44
C LEU A 70 7.34 12.17 -7.06
N ARG A 71 8.18 11.33 -6.47
CA ARG A 71 9.47 10.95 -7.04
C ARG A 71 9.36 9.54 -7.60
N PHE A 72 8.99 9.42 -8.86
CA PHE A 72 8.80 8.12 -9.51
C PHE A 72 10.05 7.23 -9.37
N ASN A 73 11.23 7.78 -9.62
CA ASN A 73 12.49 7.02 -9.53
C ASN A 73 12.75 6.45 -8.13
N SER A 74 12.30 7.11 -7.05
CA SER A 74 12.43 6.56 -5.70
C SER A 74 11.43 5.44 -5.38
N LEU A 75 10.40 5.30 -6.19
CA LEU A 75 9.40 4.24 -6.11
C LEU A 75 9.73 3.04 -7.01
N LEU A 76 10.67 3.22 -7.96
CA LEU A 76 11.18 2.18 -8.83
C LEU A 76 12.23 1.34 -8.09
N GLN A 77 11.82 0.67 -7.03
CA GLN A 77 12.64 -0.25 -6.26
C GLN A 77 12.23 -1.70 -6.54
N ASP A 78 12.80 -2.63 -5.80
CA ASP A 78 12.45 -4.05 -5.87
C ASP A 78 12.69 -4.69 -7.24
N GLY A 79 13.75 -4.23 -7.93
CA GLY A 79 14.19 -4.74 -9.24
C GLY A 79 13.51 -4.09 -10.44
N LEU A 80 12.53 -3.20 -10.24
CA LEU A 80 11.90 -2.49 -11.35
C LEU A 80 12.85 -1.48 -12.00
N GLU A 81 13.74 -0.85 -11.24
CA GLU A 81 14.71 0.13 -11.71
C GLU A 81 15.64 -0.44 -12.79
N SER A 82 16.02 -1.72 -12.68
CA SER A 82 16.87 -2.39 -13.65
C SER A 82 16.14 -2.80 -14.94
N MET A 83 14.80 -2.82 -14.90
CA MET A 83 13.95 -3.22 -16.04
C MET A 83 13.55 -2.04 -16.93
N ILE A 84 13.72 -0.80 -16.45
CA ILE A 84 13.28 0.42 -17.14
C ILE A 84 14.38 0.91 -18.07
N THR A 85 14.00 1.14 -19.32
CA THR A 85 14.85 1.73 -20.37
C THR A 85 14.26 3.06 -20.86
N VAL A 86 14.93 3.72 -21.81
CA VAL A 86 14.38 4.92 -22.46
C VAL A 86 13.16 4.61 -23.33
N GLU A 87 13.05 3.36 -23.80
CA GLU A 87 11.94 2.88 -24.63
C GLU A 87 10.73 2.41 -23.80
N THR A 88 10.87 2.38 -22.46
CA THR A 88 9.77 1.95 -21.60
C THR A 88 8.66 2.97 -21.61
N GLU A 89 7.45 2.49 -21.91
CA GLU A 89 6.22 3.28 -21.87
C GLU A 89 5.20 2.63 -20.96
N ILE A 90 4.57 3.42 -20.08
CA ILE A 90 3.48 2.97 -19.23
C ILE A 90 2.38 4.02 -19.31
N TYR A 91 1.16 3.58 -19.63
CA TYR A 91 -0.04 4.40 -19.61
C TYR A 91 -1.05 3.76 -18.68
N TYR A 92 -1.45 4.49 -17.66
CA TYR A 92 -2.47 4.04 -16.70
C TYR A 92 -3.62 5.03 -16.73
N THR A 93 -4.80 4.55 -17.10
CA THR A 93 -5.99 5.38 -17.24
C THR A 93 -7.07 4.94 -16.26
N VAL A 94 -7.64 5.91 -15.57
CA VAL A 94 -8.79 5.74 -14.69
C VAL A 94 -9.97 6.53 -15.25
N GLU A 95 -11.11 5.88 -15.41
CA GLU A 95 -12.36 6.47 -15.85
C GLU A 95 -13.34 6.54 -14.67
N ILE A 96 -13.84 7.76 -14.40
CA ILE A 96 -14.77 8.07 -13.32
C ILE A 96 -15.81 9.05 -13.84
N ASN A 97 -17.09 8.77 -13.65
CA ASN A 97 -18.19 9.64 -14.05
C ASN A 97 -18.11 10.09 -15.52
N GLY A 98 -17.53 9.26 -16.41
CA GLY A 98 -17.32 9.58 -17.81
C GLY A 98 -16.05 10.40 -18.12
N ASN A 99 -15.33 10.87 -17.11
CA ASN A 99 -14.05 11.56 -17.26
C ASN A 99 -12.88 10.57 -17.21
N GLN A 100 -11.85 10.82 -18.03
CA GLN A 100 -10.65 9.98 -18.09
C GLN A 100 -9.43 10.74 -17.55
N TYR A 101 -8.68 10.08 -16.70
CA TYR A 101 -7.45 10.58 -16.09
C TYR A 101 -6.31 9.61 -16.41
N THR A 102 -5.36 10.05 -17.23
CA THR A 102 -4.25 9.19 -17.69
C THR A 102 -2.92 9.65 -17.10
N LEU A 103 -2.25 8.74 -16.42
CA LEU A 103 -0.85 8.85 -16.03
C LEU A 103 0.00 8.24 -17.12
N SER A 104 1.04 8.91 -17.55
CA SER A 104 1.99 8.34 -18.49
C SER A 104 3.42 8.40 -17.97
N TYR A 105 4.17 7.36 -18.25
CA TYR A 105 5.61 7.31 -18.04
C TYR A 105 6.27 6.99 -19.37
N THR A 106 7.01 7.95 -19.90
CA THR A 106 7.69 7.88 -21.18
C THR A 106 9.01 8.61 -21.10
N ASN A 107 10.04 8.16 -21.84
CA ASN A 107 11.37 8.77 -21.83
C ASN A 107 11.90 9.00 -20.39
N LYS A 108 11.73 8.02 -19.52
CA LYS A 108 12.11 8.07 -18.09
C LYS A 108 11.46 9.20 -17.29
N THR A 109 10.37 9.78 -17.79
CA THR A 109 9.66 10.89 -17.16
C THR A 109 8.21 10.51 -16.89
N LEU A 110 7.79 10.71 -15.63
CA LEU A 110 6.39 10.57 -15.24
C LEU A 110 5.63 11.87 -15.51
N GLN A 111 4.62 11.81 -16.35
CA GLN A 111 3.65 12.89 -16.54
C GLN A 111 2.45 12.67 -15.60
N SER A 112 2.38 13.47 -14.56
CA SER A 112 1.39 13.36 -13.48
C SER A 112 0.78 14.70 -13.08
N ASP A 113 0.89 15.71 -13.94
CA ASP A 113 0.27 17.04 -13.69
C ASP A 113 -1.20 17.02 -14.07
N ILE A 114 -1.97 16.30 -13.26
CA ILE A 114 -3.40 16.14 -13.39
C ILE A 114 -4.06 16.79 -12.17
N ASN A 115 -5.12 17.57 -12.40
CA ASN A 115 -5.98 18.06 -11.34
C ASN A 115 -7.34 17.38 -11.46
N ILE A 116 -7.72 16.64 -10.42
CA ILE A 116 -8.97 15.88 -10.37
C ILE A 116 -10.02 16.73 -9.64
N PRO A 117 -11.19 17.00 -10.23
CA PRO A 117 -12.29 17.70 -9.57
C PRO A 117 -12.80 16.94 -8.34
N ASN A 118 -13.38 17.65 -7.37
CA ASN A 118 -13.86 17.05 -6.12
C ASN A 118 -14.83 15.87 -6.32
N ASN A 119 -15.69 15.95 -7.32
CA ASN A 119 -16.68 14.90 -7.61
C ASN A 119 -16.07 13.61 -8.16
N ASP A 120 -14.83 13.65 -8.65
CA ASP A 120 -14.12 12.52 -9.23
C ASP A 120 -12.96 12.04 -8.34
N LEU A 121 -12.78 12.65 -7.16
CA LEU A 121 -11.77 12.21 -6.20
C LEU A 121 -12.12 10.83 -5.65
N ILE A 122 -11.13 9.95 -5.68
CA ILE A 122 -11.23 8.62 -5.10
C ILE A 122 -10.07 8.39 -4.13
N PHE A 123 -10.40 7.90 -2.96
CA PHE A 123 -9.42 7.53 -1.95
C PHE A 123 -9.52 6.05 -1.65
N PHE A 124 -8.40 5.36 -1.77
CA PHE A 124 -8.30 3.92 -1.54
C PHE A 124 -6.96 3.55 -0.93
N LYS A 125 -6.88 2.39 -0.32
CA LYS A 125 -5.64 1.76 0.12
C LYS A 125 -5.31 0.62 -0.82
N GLU A 126 -4.13 0.65 -1.40
CA GLU A 126 -3.52 -0.46 -2.09
C GLU A 126 -2.54 -1.19 -1.17
N SER A 127 -2.42 -2.49 -1.35
CA SER A 127 -1.40 -3.31 -0.69
C SER A 127 -0.89 -4.35 -1.66
N TYR A 128 0.43 -4.48 -1.76
CA TYR A 128 1.09 -5.53 -2.52
C TYR A 128 1.69 -6.54 -1.56
N ILE A 129 1.08 -7.71 -1.48
CA ILE A 129 1.54 -8.78 -0.61
C ILE A 129 2.43 -9.73 -1.41
N SER A 130 3.74 -9.51 -1.30
CA SER A 130 4.74 -10.28 -2.03
C SER A 130 4.98 -11.67 -1.45
N GLU A 131 5.77 -12.48 -2.16
CA GLU A 131 6.28 -13.76 -1.70
C GLU A 131 7.14 -13.64 -0.45
N THR A 132 7.78 -12.48 -0.23
CA THR A 132 8.61 -12.21 0.96
C THR A 132 7.82 -12.04 2.25
N ARG A 133 6.49 -12.12 2.22
CA ARG A 133 5.64 -12.02 3.42
C ARG A 133 5.96 -13.04 4.51
N SER A 134 6.54 -14.19 4.16
CA SER A 134 6.98 -15.20 5.13
C SER A 134 8.08 -14.71 6.07
N VAL A 135 8.82 -13.68 5.70
CA VAL A 135 9.88 -13.07 6.51
C VAL A 135 9.33 -12.05 7.51
N ILE A 136 8.12 -11.52 7.25
CA ILE A 136 7.47 -10.50 8.08
C ILE A 136 7.40 -10.87 9.58
N PRO A 137 6.98 -12.10 9.98
CA PRO A 137 6.90 -12.45 11.39
C PRO A 137 8.24 -12.38 12.12
N THR A 138 9.31 -12.81 11.44
CA THR A 138 10.68 -12.77 11.99
C THR A 138 11.13 -11.33 12.21
N TRP A 139 10.83 -10.44 11.26
CA TRP A 139 11.24 -9.05 11.33
C TRP A 139 10.37 -8.24 12.28
N ALA A 140 9.06 -8.48 12.31
CA ALA A 140 8.16 -7.82 13.25
C ALA A 140 8.46 -8.14 14.72
N SER A 141 9.06 -9.32 14.99
CA SER A 141 9.55 -9.71 16.32
C SER A 141 10.90 -9.07 16.70
N LYS A 142 11.58 -8.38 15.74
CA LYS A 142 12.94 -7.83 15.93
C LYS A 142 13.05 -6.36 15.52
N VAL A 143 12.01 -5.58 15.71
CA VAL A 143 11.91 -4.16 15.24
C VAL A 143 13.14 -3.30 15.62
N ALA A 144 13.84 -3.60 16.71
CA ALA A 144 15.00 -2.83 17.13
C ALA A 144 16.23 -2.98 16.20
N THR A 145 16.31 -4.05 15.40
CA THR A 145 17.44 -4.34 14.50
C THR A 145 17.29 -3.80 13.10
N LEU A 146 16.12 -3.25 12.75
CA LEU A 146 15.79 -2.76 11.40
C LEU A 146 16.08 -1.27 11.19
N LYS A 147 16.60 -0.56 12.18
CA LYS A 147 16.99 0.84 12.03
C LYS A 147 18.12 0.94 11.00
N GLY A 148 17.80 1.47 9.81
CA GLY A 148 18.74 1.72 8.72
C GLY A 148 18.77 0.69 7.59
N ALA A 149 18.03 -0.41 7.67
CA ALA A 149 17.89 -1.33 6.54
C ALA A 149 16.94 -0.73 5.49
N SER A 150 17.41 -0.55 4.26
CA SER A 150 16.55 -0.24 3.13
C SER A 150 15.77 -1.49 2.75
N LEU A 151 14.53 -1.56 3.19
CA LEU A 151 13.55 -2.54 2.71
C LEU A 151 12.97 -1.98 1.42
N GLY A 152 12.87 -2.75 0.37
CA GLY A 152 12.21 -2.29 -0.84
C GLY A 152 10.80 -1.75 -0.55
N PHE A 153 10.30 -0.90 -1.43
CA PHE A 153 9.02 -0.20 -1.24
C PHE A 153 7.87 -1.16 -0.89
N PHE A 154 7.71 -2.23 -1.66
CA PHE A 154 6.60 -3.18 -1.47
C PHE A 154 6.70 -3.96 -0.17
N PHE A 155 7.91 -4.36 0.22
CA PHE A 155 8.10 -5.07 1.48
C PHE A 155 7.83 -4.15 2.68
N HIS A 156 8.32 -2.91 2.62
CA HIS A 156 8.11 -1.91 3.66
C HIS A 156 6.61 -1.62 3.88
N GLU A 157 5.84 -1.46 2.79
CA GLU A 157 4.39 -1.28 2.86
C GLU A 157 3.70 -2.48 3.51
N THR A 158 4.01 -3.71 3.05
CA THR A 158 3.42 -4.94 3.61
C THR A 158 3.77 -5.12 5.09
N PHE A 159 5.02 -4.81 5.46
CA PHE A 159 5.48 -4.87 6.85
C PHE A 159 4.73 -3.86 7.74
N ASN A 160 4.55 -2.63 7.27
CA ASN A 160 3.78 -1.61 7.99
C ASN A 160 2.30 -2.01 8.10
N ASP A 161 1.72 -2.54 7.03
CA ASP A 161 0.34 -3.02 7.04
C ASP A 161 0.13 -4.13 8.07
N PHE A 162 1.07 -5.09 8.17
CA PHE A 162 1.03 -6.12 9.20
C PHE A 162 1.19 -5.56 10.62
N ASN A 163 2.10 -4.62 10.82
CA ASN A 163 2.29 -3.98 12.12
C ASN A 163 1.04 -3.22 12.57
N ASN A 164 0.44 -2.43 11.67
CA ASN A 164 -0.81 -1.70 11.92
C ASN A 164 -1.96 -2.68 12.22
N ALA A 165 -2.09 -3.75 11.41
CA ALA A 165 -3.10 -4.77 11.64
C ALA A 165 -2.97 -5.42 13.02
N THR A 166 -1.75 -5.76 13.45
CA THR A 166 -1.48 -6.40 14.75
C THR A 166 -1.49 -5.43 15.93
N ASP A 167 -1.54 -4.10 15.68
CA ASP A 167 -1.86 -3.11 16.72
C ASP A 167 -3.34 -3.11 17.09
N VAL A 168 -4.21 -3.49 16.16
CA VAL A 168 -5.66 -3.56 16.36
C VAL A 168 -6.10 -5.00 16.65
N ILE A 169 -5.73 -5.94 15.78
CA ILE A 169 -6.14 -7.35 15.86
C ILE A 169 -5.19 -8.09 16.82
N LYS A 170 -5.68 -8.43 18.02
CA LYS A 170 -4.90 -9.16 19.03
C LYS A 170 -5.04 -10.66 18.91
N GLU A 171 -6.09 -11.13 18.27
CA GLU A 171 -6.33 -12.55 17.98
C GLU A 171 -6.89 -12.70 16.56
N GLN A 172 -6.25 -13.57 15.77
CA GLN A 172 -6.65 -13.91 14.41
C GLN A 172 -6.87 -15.41 14.30
N GLN A 173 -8.09 -15.82 14.00
CA GLN A 173 -8.39 -17.20 13.65
C GLN A 173 -7.92 -17.53 12.24
N LEU A 174 -7.37 -18.72 12.07
CA LEU A 174 -6.94 -19.34 10.82
C LEU A 174 -7.75 -20.63 10.65
N ASP A 175 -9.08 -20.46 10.41
CA ASP A 175 -10.06 -21.53 10.48
C ASP A 175 -9.72 -22.74 9.59
N TYR A 176 -9.22 -22.47 8.37
CA TYR A 176 -8.81 -23.51 7.43
C TYR A 176 -7.59 -24.34 7.89
N LEU A 177 -6.90 -23.92 8.96
CA LEU A 177 -5.79 -24.66 9.58
C LEU A 177 -6.11 -25.17 10.98
N ASN A 178 -7.31 -24.91 11.51
CA ASN A 178 -7.67 -25.14 12.92
C ASN A 178 -6.68 -24.52 13.91
N LEU A 179 -6.19 -23.32 13.59
CA LEU A 179 -5.21 -22.57 14.36
C LEU A 179 -5.73 -21.16 14.67
N LYS A 180 -5.10 -20.52 15.65
CA LYS A 180 -5.25 -19.10 15.89
C LYS A 180 -3.91 -18.45 16.16
N MET A 181 -3.73 -17.22 15.72
CA MET A 181 -2.60 -16.37 16.06
C MET A 181 -2.99 -15.40 17.16
N LYS A 182 -2.19 -15.34 18.23
CA LYS A 182 -2.30 -14.30 19.28
C LYS A 182 -1.13 -13.35 19.21
N VAL A 183 -1.40 -12.08 19.38
CA VAL A 183 -0.39 -11.01 19.45
C VAL A 183 -0.18 -10.66 20.92
N GLN A 184 1.03 -10.92 21.42
CA GLN A 184 1.44 -10.60 22.76
C GLN A 184 2.42 -9.42 22.76
N LYS A 185 2.21 -8.46 23.63
CA LYS A 185 3.11 -7.32 23.86
C LYS A 185 3.31 -7.14 25.35
N SER A 186 4.56 -7.18 25.79
CA SER A 186 4.93 -6.97 27.19
C SER A 186 5.79 -5.71 27.32
N GLY A 187 5.21 -4.63 27.82
CA GLY A 187 5.91 -3.36 28.01
C GLY A 187 6.57 -2.84 26.72
N ASN A 188 7.85 -2.52 26.81
CA ASN A 188 8.65 -2.01 25.67
C ASN A 188 9.26 -3.11 24.79
N LYS A 189 8.94 -4.38 25.04
CA LYS A 189 9.45 -5.50 24.24
C LYS A 189 8.76 -5.52 22.86
N PRO A 190 9.44 -6.04 21.82
CA PRO A 190 8.82 -6.32 20.53
C PRO A 190 7.58 -7.21 20.67
N LYS A 191 6.65 -7.09 19.75
CA LYS A 191 5.47 -7.97 19.68
C LYS A 191 5.92 -9.42 19.46
N GLN A 192 5.25 -10.35 20.10
CA GLN A 192 5.37 -11.79 19.86
C GLN A 192 4.09 -12.30 19.24
N PHE A 193 4.21 -13.15 18.25
CA PHE A 193 3.11 -13.74 17.51
C PHE A 193 3.06 -15.23 17.82
N MET A 194 2.09 -15.64 18.63
CA MET A 194 1.96 -17.03 19.09
C MET A 194 0.90 -17.75 18.26
N ILE A 195 1.23 -18.92 17.74
CA ILE A 195 0.31 -19.82 17.07
C ILE A 195 -0.16 -20.88 18.05
N GLU A 196 -1.45 -20.97 18.24
CA GLU A 196 -2.11 -21.97 19.10
C GLU A 196 -3.01 -22.86 18.23
N SER A 197 -3.00 -24.17 18.49
CA SER A 197 -4.01 -25.06 17.95
C SER A 197 -5.36 -24.81 18.62
N LEU A 198 -6.44 -24.96 17.87
CA LEU A 198 -7.79 -25.00 18.44
C LEU A 198 -8.10 -26.34 19.11
N GLN A 199 -7.22 -27.36 18.92
CA GLN A 199 -7.30 -28.65 19.63
C GLN A 199 -6.56 -28.54 20.97
N GLU A 200 -7.16 -29.13 22.00
CA GLU A 200 -6.59 -29.15 23.35
C GLU A 200 -5.26 -29.92 23.40
N GLY A 201 -4.38 -29.50 24.32
CA GLY A 201 -3.15 -30.23 24.66
C GLY A 201 -1.90 -29.82 23.84
N THR A 202 -1.99 -28.92 22.90
CA THR A 202 -0.82 -28.45 22.14
C THR A 202 -0.22 -27.19 22.74
N LYS A 203 1.13 -27.13 22.80
CA LYS A 203 1.84 -25.94 23.27
C LYS A 203 1.85 -24.87 22.17
N PRO A 204 1.67 -23.58 22.50
CA PRO A 204 1.84 -22.47 21.57
C PRO A 204 3.26 -22.43 20.98
N VAL A 205 3.34 -22.13 19.68
CA VAL A 205 4.60 -21.96 18.96
C VAL A 205 4.69 -20.53 18.44
N GLU A 206 5.84 -19.89 18.57
CA GLU A 206 6.03 -18.56 18.00
C GLU A 206 5.98 -18.63 16.46
N LEU A 207 5.26 -17.72 15.82
CA LEU A 207 4.99 -17.73 14.37
C LEU A 207 6.27 -17.84 13.53
N ARG A 208 7.36 -17.21 13.94
CA ARG A 208 8.67 -17.31 13.25
C ARG A 208 9.26 -18.73 13.21
N TYR A 209 8.81 -19.62 14.08
CA TYR A 209 9.22 -21.03 14.12
C TYR A 209 8.15 -22.00 13.61
N ALA A 210 7.01 -21.48 13.20
CA ALA A 210 5.95 -22.27 12.58
C ALA A 210 6.35 -22.74 11.18
N SER A 211 5.56 -23.61 10.57
CA SER A 211 5.79 -24.04 9.18
C SER A 211 5.71 -22.86 8.20
N SER A 212 6.38 -22.96 7.06
CA SER A 212 6.39 -21.91 6.03
C SER A 212 4.98 -21.53 5.55
N GLY A 213 4.06 -22.50 5.47
CA GLY A 213 2.65 -22.24 5.14
C GLY A 213 1.98 -21.32 6.16
N ILE A 214 2.19 -21.54 7.46
CA ILE A 214 1.64 -20.71 8.53
C ILE A 214 2.31 -19.33 8.51
N GLN A 215 3.64 -19.26 8.37
CA GLN A 215 4.39 -17.99 8.28
C GLN A 215 3.92 -17.13 7.10
N THR A 216 3.47 -17.75 6.02
CA THR A 216 2.98 -17.08 4.82
C THR A 216 1.51 -16.65 4.97
N SER A 217 0.66 -17.51 5.50
CA SER A 217 -0.79 -17.29 5.51
C SER A 217 -1.25 -16.42 6.69
N ALA A 218 -0.64 -16.51 7.86
CA ALA A 218 -1.05 -15.73 9.02
C ALA A 218 -0.92 -14.21 8.78
N PRO A 219 0.20 -13.67 8.24
CA PRO A 219 0.27 -12.26 7.88
C PRO A 219 -0.75 -11.86 6.81
N LEU A 220 -0.92 -12.69 5.77
CA LEU A 220 -1.87 -12.43 4.69
C LEU A 220 -3.30 -12.26 5.23
N VAL A 221 -3.78 -13.24 5.99
CA VAL A 221 -5.14 -13.21 6.54
C VAL A 221 -5.34 -12.05 7.50
N THR A 222 -4.32 -11.73 8.32
CA THR A 222 -4.38 -10.63 9.27
C THR A 222 -4.46 -9.28 8.56
N ILE A 223 -3.66 -9.05 7.53
CA ILE A 223 -3.69 -7.82 6.72
C ILE A 223 -5.03 -7.69 6.01
N VAL A 224 -5.51 -8.76 5.36
CA VAL A 224 -6.80 -8.75 4.65
C VAL A 224 -7.95 -8.43 5.60
N ARG A 225 -8.01 -9.09 6.76
CA ARG A 225 -9.03 -8.81 7.77
C ARG A 225 -8.99 -7.37 8.24
N TYR A 226 -7.78 -6.86 8.50
CA TYR A 226 -7.60 -5.48 8.94
C TYR A 226 -8.20 -4.49 7.94
N PHE A 227 -7.85 -4.61 6.65
CA PHE A 227 -8.40 -3.72 5.63
C PHE A 227 -9.90 -3.92 5.37
N ALA A 228 -10.40 -5.14 5.54
CA ALA A 228 -11.81 -5.44 5.31
C ALA A 228 -12.74 -4.97 6.43
N LYS A 229 -12.25 -4.88 7.69
CA LYS A 229 -13.13 -4.68 8.85
C LYS A 229 -12.73 -3.55 9.79
N GLU A 230 -11.43 -3.26 9.90
CA GLU A 230 -10.91 -2.39 10.97
C GLU A 230 -10.31 -1.09 10.43
N PHE A 231 -9.93 -1.07 9.16
CA PHE A 231 -9.24 0.08 8.58
C PHE A 231 -10.21 1.20 8.23
N SER A 232 -9.96 2.39 8.80
CA SER A 232 -10.63 3.63 8.42
C SER A 232 -9.69 4.47 7.56
N PHE A 233 -10.02 4.60 6.27
CA PHE A 233 -9.26 5.47 5.37
C PHE A 233 -9.32 6.93 5.85
N LYS A 234 -10.49 7.38 6.31
CA LYS A 234 -10.73 8.73 6.84
C LYS A 234 -9.74 9.08 7.95
N ASP A 235 -9.57 8.18 8.93
CA ASP A 235 -8.68 8.42 10.07
C ASP A 235 -7.20 8.33 9.68
N ALA A 236 -6.85 7.43 8.76
CA ALA A 236 -5.50 7.31 8.22
C ALA A 236 -5.12 8.55 7.42
N PHE A 237 -6.02 9.07 6.58
CA PHE A 237 -5.82 10.29 5.80
C PHE A 237 -5.68 11.52 6.71
N LYS A 238 -6.60 11.72 7.67
CA LYS A 238 -6.52 12.82 8.65
C LYS A 238 -5.19 12.81 9.39
N ARG A 239 -4.76 11.66 9.92
CA ARG A 239 -3.47 11.54 10.62
C ARG A 239 -2.30 11.91 9.72
N SER A 240 -2.24 11.38 8.50
CA SER A 240 -1.15 11.67 7.57
C SER A 240 -1.05 13.15 7.19
N VAL A 241 -2.18 13.81 6.97
CA VAL A 241 -2.23 15.25 6.66
C VAL A 241 -1.85 16.08 7.89
N LEU A 242 -2.39 15.76 9.06
CA LEU A 242 -2.08 16.45 10.31
C LEU A 242 -0.61 16.28 10.69
N ASP A 243 -0.07 15.06 10.67
CA ASP A 243 1.35 14.79 10.95
C ASP A 243 2.28 15.59 10.02
N TYR A 244 1.89 15.74 8.75
CA TYR A 244 2.64 16.55 7.82
C TYR A 244 2.58 18.04 8.16
N LEU A 245 1.40 18.56 8.46
CA LEU A 245 1.22 19.97 8.83
C LEU A 245 1.99 20.29 10.12
N TYR A 246 1.95 19.40 11.12
CA TYR A 246 2.74 19.54 12.36
C TYR A 246 4.25 19.52 12.11
N LYS A 247 4.75 18.58 11.31
CA LYS A 247 6.19 18.45 11.01
C LYS A 247 6.77 19.64 10.24
N GLN A 248 5.93 20.45 9.61
CA GLN A 248 6.37 21.62 8.84
C GLN A 248 6.35 22.93 9.65
N ASP A 249 6.09 22.90 10.96
CA ASP A 249 5.93 24.10 11.82
C ASP A 249 4.97 25.16 11.22
N ARG A 250 4.01 24.71 10.44
CA ARG A 250 3.14 25.60 9.66
C ARG A 250 1.74 25.71 10.21
N LEU A 251 1.38 24.96 11.24
CA LEU A 251 0.07 25.08 11.86
C LEU A 251 -0.17 26.51 12.38
N GLU A 252 0.83 27.15 12.97
CA GLU A 252 0.71 28.54 13.42
C GLU A 252 0.45 29.53 12.28
N LYS A 253 0.93 29.24 11.08
CA LYS A 253 0.70 30.07 9.88
C LYS A 253 -0.62 29.76 9.15
N PHE A 254 -1.23 28.60 9.40
CA PHE A 254 -2.48 28.17 8.77
C PHE A 254 -3.71 28.32 9.66
N THR A 255 -3.52 28.43 10.96
CA THR A 255 -4.63 28.57 11.95
C THR A 255 -5.58 29.75 11.71
N PRO A 256 -5.20 30.86 11.07
CA PRO A 256 -6.17 31.93 10.78
C PRO A 256 -7.12 31.64 9.62
N GLN A 257 -6.86 30.61 8.77
CA GLN A 257 -7.62 30.41 7.52
C GLN A 257 -8.35 29.08 7.41
N ILE A 258 -8.08 28.13 8.29
CA ILE A 258 -8.75 26.82 8.27
C ILE A 258 -9.39 26.62 9.63
N ASN A 259 -10.67 27.00 9.76
CA ASN A 259 -11.49 26.58 10.89
C ASN A 259 -11.60 25.05 10.87
N GLN A 260 -11.43 24.42 12.02
CA GLN A 260 -11.59 22.97 12.19
C GLN A 260 -12.94 22.48 11.64
N SER A 261 -13.98 23.34 11.66
CA SER A 261 -15.29 23.12 11.05
C SER A 261 -15.26 23.04 9.52
N ASP A 262 -14.30 23.65 8.84
CA ASP A 262 -14.19 23.59 7.38
C ASP A 262 -13.52 22.29 6.91
N LEU A 263 -12.59 21.77 7.70
CA LEU A 263 -12.04 20.42 7.48
C LEU A 263 -13.09 19.33 7.72
N GLU A 264 -13.99 19.53 8.66
CA GLU A 264 -15.10 18.59 8.95
C GLU A 264 -16.18 18.57 7.87
N LYS A 265 -16.46 19.70 7.21
CA LYS A 265 -17.43 19.77 6.10
C LYS A 265 -17.02 18.99 4.86
N TYR A 266 -15.72 18.79 4.63
CA TYR A 266 -15.18 18.07 3.47
C TYR A 266 -14.91 16.58 3.72
N VAL A 267 -15.26 16.08 4.90
CA VAL A 267 -14.97 14.71 5.34
C VAL A 267 -16.26 13.90 5.54
N HIS A 268 -17.42 14.47 5.20
CA HIS A 268 -18.73 13.76 5.15
C HIS A 268 -19.08 13.26 3.78
#